data_dfdd1005ef0a175a66350dd8c5d3e714
#
_entry.id   dfdd1005ef0a175a66350dd8c5d3e714
#
_cell.length_a   1.000
_cell.length_b   1.000
_cell.length_c   1.000
_cell.angle_alpha   90.00
_cell.angle_beta   90.00
_cell.angle_gamma   90.00
#
_symmetry.space_group_name_H-M   'P 1'
#
loop_
_entity.id
_entity.type
_entity.pdbx_description
1 polymer ?
#
loop_
_entity_poly.entity_id
_entity_poly.type
_entity_poly.pdbx_seq_one_letter_code
_entity_poly.pdbx_strand_id
1 'polypeptide(L)'
;NMHFLDNYDSENVLILSGDHIYKMDYSKMLAEHVLNDADCTIAVIDVPWEEASRFGVMSYDENKRITEFAEKPKQPKSNHASMGVYIFKKDVLKRELIRDEADPDSQNDFGKNIIPYMLSHGMRMFAYQFKGYWKDVGTVTSLWEANMDLLGVNPAIDLGDREMHVYSRNEPLPPSYLGADAHVVNSIYTAGCEINGTVINSVLSENVTIGSGAVVRNSVIMRGTVVGDGATVDYGIVDENVKIGKNAVVGDEKSDKTRIALIGRGTVIADGARVASGEIVEKKQEGTL
;
A
#
# COMPACT_ATOMS: atom_id res chain seq x y z
N ASN A 1 7.23 1.01 22.80
CA ASN A 1 8.06 0.03 22.03
C ASN A 1 9.56 0.29 22.09
N MET A 2 10.02 1.32 22.81
CA MET A 2 11.43 1.68 22.93
C MET A 2 12.33 0.53 23.43
N HIS A 3 11.82 -0.27 24.37
CA HIS A 3 12.54 -1.44 24.92
C HIS A 3 12.93 -2.47 23.83
N PHE A 4 12.20 -2.55 22.72
CA PHE A 4 12.62 -3.42 21.60
C PHE A 4 13.89 -2.92 20.94
N LEU A 5 14.10 -1.61 20.83
CA LEU A 5 15.33 -1.05 20.25
C LEU A 5 16.55 -1.34 21.10
N ASP A 6 16.38 -1.50 22.42
CA ASP A 6 17.47 -1.76 23.35
C ASP A 6 18.02 -3.20 23.25
N ASN A 7 17.24 -4.11 22.68
CA ASN A 7 17.65 -5.49 22.47
C ASN A 7 18.63 -5.66 21.28
N TYR A 8 18.84 -4.61 20.49
CA TYR A 8 19.68 -4.66 19.30
C TYR A 8 20.84 -3.68 19.43
N ASP A 9 22.06 -4.16 19.16
CA ASP A 9 23.26 -3.33 19.06
C ASP A 9 23.34 -2.74 17.64
N SER A 10 22.54 -1.71 17.39
CA SER A 10 22.48 -1.00 16.11
C SER A 10 22.72 0.49 16.33
N GLU A 11 23.47 1.13 15.44
CA GLU A 11 23.69 2.58 15.45
C GLU A 11 22.52 3.34 14.82
N ASN A 12 21.85 2.72 13.86
CA ASN A 12 20.80 3.35 13.08
C ASN A 12 19.50 2.55 13.14
N VAL A 13 18.38 3.24 12.99
CA VAL A 13 17.02 2.68 12.97
C VAL A 13 16.34 3.11 11.68
N LEU A 14 15.88 2.13 10.91
CA LEU A 14 15.03 2.33 9.74
C LEU A 14 13.56 2.25 10.16
N ILE A 15 12.79 3.28 9.85
CA ILE A 15 11.34 3.35 10.08
C ILE A 15 10.64 3.36 8.73
N LEU A 16 9.64 2.49 8.57
CA LEU A 16 8.86 2.34 7.34
C LEU A 16 7.38 2.58 7.63
N SER A 17 6.67 3.19 6.67
CA SER A 17 5.21 3.23 6.69
C SER A 17 4.64 1.84 6.40
N GLY A 18 3.51 1.50 7.03
CA GLY A 18 2.89 0.16 6.92
C GLY A 18 1.96 0.01 5.72
N ASP A 19 1.64 1.08 5.01
CA ASP A 19 0.63 1.15 3.96
C ASP A 19 1.13 1.76 2.63
N HIS A 20 2.44 1.76 2.42
CA HIS A 20 3.03 2.26 1.19
C HIS A 20 3.59 1.13 0.32
N ILE A 21 3.39 1.22 -0.98
CA ILE A 21 3.88 0.26 -1.97
C ILE A 21 5.01 0.88 -2.77
N TYR A 22 6.20 0.29 -2.69
CA TYR A 22 7.41 0.69 -3.41
C TYR A 22 8.46 -0.42 -3.35
N LYS A 23 9.49 -0.32 -4.20
CA LYS A 23 10.71 -1.16 -4.13
C LYS A 23 11.91 -0.24 -3.92
N MET A 24 12.60 -0.38 -2.80
CA MET A 24 13.76 0.45 -2.44
C MET A 24 14.89 -0.40 -1.87
N ASP A 25 16.09 -0.15 -2.35
CA ASP A 25 17.32 -0.64 -1.72
C ASP A 25 17.72 0.33 -0.59
N TYR A 26 17.35 -0.03 0.63
CA TYR A 26 17.63 0.79 1.81
C TYR A 26 19.12 0.94 2.11
N SER A 27 19.99 0.05 1.59
CA SER A 27 21.43 0.16 1.80
C SER A 27 22.00 1.43 1.19
N LYS A 28 21.46 1.90 0.07
CA LYS A 28 21.85 3.16 -0.58
C LYS A 28 21.49 4.37 0.28
N MET A 29 20.26 4.37 0.82
CA MET A 29 19.81 5.43 1.73
C MET A 29 20.64 5.44 3.03
N LEU A 30 20.97 4.26 3.58
CA LEU A 30 21.82 4.13 4.75
C LEU A 30 23.26 4.63 4.48
N ALA A 31 23.82 4.33 3.31
CA ALA A 31 25.14 4.82 2.93
C ALA A 31 25.19 6.35 2.89
N GLU A 32 24.18 7.00 2.31
CA GLU A 32 24.08 8.48 2.33
C GLU A 32 23.88 9.03 3.74
N HIS A 33 23.07 8.36 4.57
CA HIS A 33 22.88 8.72 5.97
C HIS A 33 24.21 8.75 6.75
N VAL A 34 24.99 7.68 6.62
CA VAL A 34 26.29 7.55 7.30
C VAL A 34 27.31 8.54 6.73
N LEU A 35 27.38 8.71 5.40
CA LEU A 35 28.29 9.65 4.74
C LEU A 35 28.07 11.09 5.20
N ASN A 36 26.82 11.50 5.39
CA ASN A 36 26.46 12.84 5.85
C ASN A 36 26.51 12.97 7.38
N ASP A 37 26.86 11.91 8.10
CA ASP A 37 26.77 11.83 9.57
C ASP A 37 25.41 12.37 10.07
N ALA A 38 24.33 12.00 9.36
CA ALA A 38 23.00 12.55 9.56
C ALA A 38 22.38 12.10 10.88
N ASP A 39 21.62 12.99 11.52
CA ASP A 39 20.78 12.64 12.66
C ASP A 39 19.48 11.99 12.21
N CYS A 40 18.96 12.44 11.05
CA CYS A 40 17.82 11.86 10.37
C CYS A 40 17.98 12.00 8.85
N THR A 41 17.65 10.95 8.11
CA THR A 41 17.50 10.99 6.65
C THR A 41 16.05 10.61 6.31
N ILE A 42 15.42 11.39 5.45
CA ILE A 42 14.01 11.21 5.02
C ILE A 42 14.02 10.85 3.53
N ALA A 43 13.41 9.72 3.17
CA ALA A 43 13.18 9.42 1.76
C ALA A 43 12.09 10.34 1.19
N VAL A 44 12.39 10.92 0.03
CA VAL A 44 11.51 11.85 -0.68
C VAL A 44 11.29 11.42 -2.11
N ILE A 45 10.10 11.73 -2.61
CA ILE A 45 9.72 11.53 -4.00
C ILE A 45 9.03 12.78 -4.53
N ASP A 46 9.20 13.05 -5.84
CA ASP A 46 8.50 14.15 -6.51
C ASP A 46 7.09 13.68 -6.87
N VAL A 47 6.08 14.36 -6.34
CA VAL A 47 4.67 14.10 -6.64
C VAL A 47 4.09 15.22 -7.52
N PRO A 48 2.97 14.97 -8.25
CA PRO A 48 2.24 16.05 -8.90
C PRO A 48 1.88 17.17 -7.90
N TRP A 49 1.97 18.41 -8.32
CA TRP A 49 1.73 19.57 -7.44
C TRP A 49 0.35 19.56 -6.78
N GLU A 50 -0.66 19.09 -7.51
CA GLU A 50 -2.04 18.94 -7.04
C GLU A 50 -2.19 17.94 -5.89
N GLU A 51 -1.25 16.98 -5.78
CA GLU A 51 -1.25 15.99 -4.71
C GLU A 51 -0.37 16.37 -3.51
N ALA A 52 0.53 17.34 -3.68
CA ALA A 52 1.53 17.69 -2.67
C ALA A 52 0.93 18.05 -1.30
N SER A 53 -0.28 18.65 -1.27
CA SER A 53 -0.99 18.99 -0.03
C SER A 53 -1.46 17.77 0.80
N ARG A 54 -1.38 16.57 0.24
CA ARG A 54 -1.77 15.32 0.94
C ARG A 54 -0.66 14.78 1.82
N PHE A 55 0.58 15.23 1.62
CA PHE A 55 1.79 14.68 2.22
C PHE A 55 2.54 15.72 3.04
N GLY A 56 3.44 15.26 3.89
CA GLY A 56 4.51 16.08 4.41
C GLY A 56 5.46 16.46 3.27
N VAL A 57 5.67 17.74 3.02
CA VAL A 57 6.54 18.22 1.95
C VAL A 57 7.74 18.97 2.52
N MET A 58 8.85 18.92 1.80
CA MET A 58 10.08 19.52 2.26
C MET A 58 10.84 20.25 1.15
N SER A 59 11.64 21.25 1.56
CA SER A 59 12.67 21.85 0.72
C SER A 59 14.04 21.47 1.27
N TYR A 60 15.03 21.35 0.40
CA TYR A 60 16.42 21.04 0.76
C TYR A 60 17.39 21.81 -0.14
N ASP A 61 18.61 21.99 0.35
CA ASP A 61 19.69 22.68 -0.37
C ASP A 61 20.39 21.75 -1.39
N GLU A 62 21.44 22.28 -2.03
CA GLU A 62 22.27 21.56 -3.03
C GLU A 62 22.95 20.30 -2.43
N ASN A 63 23.21 20.30 -1.12
CA ASN A 63 23.78 19.19 -0.39
C ASN A 63 22.72 18.21 0.15
N LYS A 64 21.47 18.37 -0.27
CA LYS A 64 20.33 17.58 0.22
C LYS A 64 19.99 17.80 1.71
N ARG A 65 20.55 18.84 2.35
CA ARG A 65 20.18 19.19 3.72
C ARG A 65 18.76 19.81 3.72
N ILE A 66 17.87 19.28 4.55
CA ILE A 66 16.49 19.75 4.67
C ILE A 66 16.49 21.14 5.30
N THR A 67 15.86 22.10 4.65
CA THR A 67 15.76 23.49 5.08
C THR A 67 14.37 23.88 5.56
N GLU A 68 13.33 23.25 5.00
CA GLU A 68 11.93 23.44 5.40
C GLU A 68 11.19 22.10 5.37
N PHE A 69 10.23 21.95 6.28
CA PHE A 69 9.29 20.85 6.31
C PHE A 69 7.89 21.35 6.70
N ALA A 70 6.86 20.90 6.02
CA ALA A 70 5.48 21.21 6.32
C ALA A 70 4.60 19.98 6.17
N GLU A 71 3.89 19.59 7.24
CA GLU A 71 2.96 18.47 7.22
C GLU A 71 1.62 18.88 6.60
N LYS A 72 1.27 18.27 5.48
CA LYS A 72 -0.01 18.46 4.75
C LYS A 72 -0.42 19.93 4.60
N PRO A 73 0.46 20.77 4.03
CA PRO A 73 0.20 22.21 3.94
C PRO A 73 -0.92 22.49 2.93
N LYS A 74 -1.79 23.46 3.25
CA LYS A 74 -2.84 23.90 2.30
C LYS A 74 -2.26 24.53 1.03
N GLN A 75 -1.09 25.13 1.13
CA GLN A 75 -0.36 25.72 0.01
C GLN A 75 1.09 25.21 0.05
N PRO A 76 1.39 24.11 -0.62
CA PRO A 76 2.72 23.53 -0.61
C PRO A 76 3.71 24.46 -1.32
N LYS A 77 4.89 24.64 -0.73
CA LYS A 77 6.01 25.39 -1.34
C LYS A 77 6.91 24.50 -2.18
N SER A 78 6.75 23.18 -2.06
CA SER A 78 7.52 22.15 -2.73
C SER A 78 6.61 20.97 -3.04
N ASN A 79 6.97 20.18 -4.05
CA ASN A 79 6.35 18.91 -4.38
C ASN A 79 7.22 17.70 -3.99
N HIS A 80 8.29 17.92 -3.20
CA HIS A 80 9.10 16.85 -2.64
C HIS A 80 8.38 16.25 -1.42
N ALA A 81 7.63 15.18 -1.65
CA ALA A 81 6.82 14.53 -0.62
C ALA A 81 7.66 13.55 0.20
N SER A 82 7.46 13.54 1.52
CA SER A 82 7.96 12.50 2.41
C SER A 82 7.28 11.18 2.10
N MET A 83 8.08 10.13 1.92
CA MET A 83 7.58 8.78 1.72
C MET A 83 7.22 8.06 3.02
N GLY A 84 7.34 8.69 4.19
CA GLY A 84 7.18 8.00 5.48
C GLY A 84 8.28 6.95 5.74
N VAL A 85 9.42 7.09 5.09
CA VAL A 85 10.60 6.23 5.24
C VAL A 85 11.72 7.07 5.82
N TYR A 86 12.20 6.69 7.00
CA TYR A 86 13.18 7.44 7.77
C TYR A 86 14.34 6.55 8.20
N ILE A 87 15.57 7.10 8.19
CA ILE A 87 16.70 6.53 8.92
C ILE A 87 17.11 7.53 9.98
N PHE A 88 17.17 7.10 11.22
CA PHE A 88 17.64 7.88 12.36
C PHE A 88 18.87 7.25 13.00
N LYS A 89 19.77 8.07 13.53
CA LYS A 89 20.66 7.58 14.57
C LYS A 89 19.82 7.11 15.76
N LYS A 90 20.10 5.92 16.28
CA LYS A 90 19.31 5.30 17.36
C LYS A 90 19.20 6.19 18.59
N ASP A 91 20.32 6.76 19.04
CA ASP A 91 20.32 7.61 20.24
C ASP A 91 19.55 8.91 20.04
N VAL A 92 19.62 9.49 18.84
CA VAL A 92 18.83 10.67 18.48
C VAL A 92 17.33 10.32 18.49
N LEU A 93 16.95 9.24 17.83
CA LEU A 93 15.55 8.79 17.81
C LEU A 93 14.99 8.60 19.22
N LYS A 94 15.71 7.86 20.08
CA LYS A 94 15.29 7.61 21.46
C LYS A 94 15.12 8.90 22.25
N ARG A 95 16.07 9.82 22.15
CA ARG A 95 16.01 11.12 22.85
C ARG A 95 14.80 11.93 22.41
N GLU A 96 14.55 12.01 21.09
CA GLU A 96 13.45 12.79 20.54
C GLU A 96 12.08 12.17 20.86
N LEU A 97 11.95 10.84 20.85
CA LEU A 97 10.72 10.15 21.25
C LEU A 97 10.39 10.36 22.73
N ILE A 98 11.40 10.30 23.63
CA ILE A 98 11.21 10.55 25.07
C ILE A 98 10.79 11.99 25.30
N ARG A 99 11.43 12.94 24.61
CA ARG A 99 11.07 14.35 24.68
C ARG A 99 9.63 14.59 24.24
N ASP A 100 9.25 14.01 23.09
CA ASP A 100 7.93 14.18 22.49
C ASP A 100 6.81 13.55 23.35
N GLU A 101 7.07 12.37 23.95
CA GLU A 101 6.15 11.72 24.88
C GLU A 101 5.90 12.55 26.14
N ALA A 102 6.90 13.31 26.60
CA ALA A 102 6.80 14.17 27.77
C ALA A 102 6.07 15.50 27.48
N ASP A 103 5.84 15.85 26.24
CA ASP A 103 5.13 17.06 25.81
C ASP A 103 3.61 16.81 25.77
N PRO A 104 2.82 17.43 26.69
CA PRO A 104 1.37 17.20 26.74
C PRO A 104 0.62 17.74 25.52
N ASP A 105 1.23 18.64 24.74
CA ASP A 105 0.64 19.22 23.54
C ASP A 105 1.01 18.42 22.27
N SER A 106 1.88 17.41 22.38
CA SER A 106 2.29 16.58 21.26
C SER A 106 1.16 15.64 20.82
N GLN A 107 1.07 15.42 19.52
CA GLN A 107 0.21 14.41 18.90
C GLN A 107 0.94 13.07 18.67
N ASN A 108 2.18 12.95 19.11
CA ASN A 108 3.06 11.79 18.91
C ASN A 108 3.22 11.43 17.43
N ASP A 109 3.38 12.44 16.59
CA ASP A 109 3.44 12.31 15.14
C ASP A 109 4.80 12.79 14.61
N PHE A 110 5.45 11.98 13.77
CA PHE A 110 6.75 12.34 13.21
C PHE A 110 6.69 13.64 12.41
N GLY A 111 5.70 13.79 11.53
CA GLY A 111 5.56 14.94 10.64
C GLY A 111 5.13 16.22 11.36
N LYS A 112 4.31 16.10 12.40
CA LYS A 112 3.78 17.28 13.13
C LYS A 112 4.67 17.73 14.27
N ASN A 113 5.35 16.81 14.95
CA ASN A 113 6.05 17.10 16.19
C ASN A 113 7.56 16.87 16.07
N ILE A 114 8.00 15.66 15.75
CA ILE A 114 9.42 15.29 15.84
C ILE A 114 10.26 15.99 14.76
N ILE A 115 9.87 15.86 13.49
CA ILE A 115 10.63 16.43 12.36
C ILE A 115 10.72 17.96 12.43
N PRO A 116 9.61 18.72 12.66
CA PRO A 116 9.69 20.16 12.82
C PRO A 116 10.54 20.59 14.01
N TYR A 117 10.46 19.88 15.14
CA TYR A 117 11.30 20.17 16.30
C TYR A 117 12.78 19.99 15.98
N MET A 118 13.17 18.84 15.41
CA MET A 118 14.55 18.54 15.02
C MET A 118 15.09 19.60 14.06
N LEU A 119 14.30 19.99 13.09
CA LEU A 119 14.67 21.00 12.10
C LEU A 119 14.89 22.38 12.75
N SER A 120 13.98 22.82 13.62
CA SER A 120 14.10 24.10 14.33
C SER A 120 15.29 24.18 15.30
N HIS A 121 15.79 23.01 15.75
CA HIS A 121 16.97 22.90 16.61
C HIS A 121 18.27 22.63 15.82
N GLY A 122 18.23 22.78 14.50
CA GLY A 122 19.43 22.74 13.66
C GLY A 122 20.06 21.37 13.52
N MET A 123 19.34 20.27 13.82
CA MET A 123 19.83 18.91 13.66
C MET A 123 20.15 18.60 12.20
N ARG A 124 21.05 17.65 11.98
CA ARG A 124 21.50 17.27 10.63
C ARG A 124 20.49 16.36 9.97
N MET A 125 19.59 16.98 9.22
CA MET A 125 18.52 16.28 8.51
C MET A 125 18.75 16.36 7.01
N PHE A 126 18.67 15.23 6.33
CA PHE A 126 18.93 15.12 4.88
C PHE A 126 17.80 14.43 4.15
N ALA A 127 17.58 14.85 2.89
CA ALA A 127 16.65 14.21 1.98
C ALA A 127 17.37 13.16 1.13
N TYR A 128 16.84 11.94 1.08
CA TYR A 128 17.22 10.90 0.13
C TYR A 128 16.23 10.88 -1.01
N GLN A 129 16.66 11.32 -2.20
CA GLN A 129 15.80 11.37 -3.38
C GLN A 129 15.58 9.96 -3.93
N PHE A 130 14.39 9.42 -3.73
CA PHE A 130 13.97 8.15 -4.30
C PHE A 130 13.53 8.34 -5.75
N LYS A 131 13.91 7.38 -6.61
CA LYS A 131 13.47 7.30 -8.01
C LYS A 131 12.89 5.91 -8.22
N GLY A 132 11.60 5.84 -8.48
CA GLY A 132 10.90 4.58 -8.68
C GLY A 132 9.41 4.72 -8.43
N TYR A 133 8.72 3.61 -8.51
CA TYR A 133 7.30 3.56 -8.18
C TYR A 133 7.10 3.72 -6.67
N TRP A 134 6.17 4.58 -6.30
CA TRP A 134 5.68 4.72 -4.91
C TRP A 134 4.21 5.09 -4.93
N LYS A 135 3.43 4.46 -4.07
CA LYS A 135 2.00 4.75 -3.88
C LYS A 135 1.60 4.55 -2.41
N ASP A 136 0.97 5.57 -1.85
CA ASP A 136 0.23 5.50 -0.59
C ASP A 136 -1.14 4.88 -0.87
N VAL A 137 -1.47 3.76 -0.21
CA VAL A 137 -2.72 3.01 -0.40
C VAL A 137 -3.72 3.23 0.73
N GLY A 138 -3.69 4.37 1.39
CA GLY A 138 -4.59 4.76 2.48
C GLY A 138 -6.05 5.00 2.07
N THR A 139 -6.43 4.81 0.78
CA THR A 139 -7.81 4.89 0.30
C THR A 139 -8.17 3.67 -0.55
N VAL A 140 -9.48 3.34 -0.63
CA VAL A 140 -9.99 2.24 -1.48
C VAL A 140 -9.55 2.42 -2.94
N THR A 141 -9.66 3.64 -3.45
CA THR A 141 -9.25 3.96 -4.82
C THR A 141 -7.76 3.76 -5.03
N SER A 142 -6.89 4.26 -4.13
CA SER A 142 -5.44 4.11 -4.28
C SER A 142 -4.98 2.66 -4.11
N LEU A 143 -5.65 1.87 -3.27
CA LEU A 143 -5.40 0.43 -3.17
C LEU A 143 -5.76 -0.29 -4.48
N TRP A 144 -6.93 0.03 -5.05
CA TRP A 144 -7.33 -0.51 -6.34
C TRP A 144 -6.35 -0.12 -7.46
N GLU A 145 -6.00 1.16 -7.55
CA GLU A 145 -5.04 1.66 -8.55
C GLU A 145 -3.67 0.98 -8.43
N ALA A 146 -3.16 0.80 -7.20
CA ALA A 146 -1.88 0.13 -6.98
C ALA A 146 -1.87 -1.33 -7.49
N ASN A 147 -3.01 -2.02 -7.42
CA ASN A 147 -3.16 -3.35 -8.01
C ASN A 147 -3.24 -3.29 -9.55
N MET A 148 -3.94 -2.29 -10.10
CA MET A 148 -4.01 -2.11 -11.56
C MET A 148 -2.66 -1.69 -12.16
N ASP A 149 -1.83 -0.98 -11.42
CA ASP A 149 -0.46 -0.58 -11.81
C ASP A 149 0.49 -1.79 -12.01
N LEU A 150 0.11 -2.98 -11.54
CA LEU A 150 0.81 -4.24 -11.80
C LEU A 150 0.53 -4.81 -13.19
N LEU A 151 -0.52 -4.35 -13.87
CA LEU A 151 -1.02 -4.93 -15.11
C LEU A 151 -0.39 -4.28 -16.35
N GLY A 152 -0.49 -4.97 -17.47
CA GLY A 152 -0.01 -4.48 -18.75
C GLY A 152 1.37 -5.02 -19.15
N VAL A 153 1.80 -4.66 -20.35
CA VAL A 153 3.08 -5.12 -20.91
C VAL A 153 4.28 -4.47 -20.21
N ASN A 154 4.11 -3.23 -19.76
CA ASN A 154 5.11 -2.47 -19.01
C ASN A 154 4.45 -1.95 -17.72
N PRO A 155 4.35 -2.80 -16.69
CA PRO A 155 3.71 -2.39 -15.44
C PRO A 155 4.51 -1.29 -14.74
N ALA A 156 3.84 -0.41 -14.01
CA ALA A 156 4.48 0.67 -13.27
C ALA A 156 5.41 0.15 -12.15
N ILE A 157 5.09 -1.03 -11.62
CA ILE A 157 5.94 -1.78 -10.69
C ILE A 157 6.06 -3.24 -11.15
N ASP A 158 7.28 -3.74 -11.30
CA ASP A 158 7.56 -5.14 -11.65
C ASP A 158 7.88 -5.95 -10.39
N LEU A 159 6.97 -6.87 -10.05
CA LEU A 159 7.18 -7.83 -8.95
C LEU A 159 8.05 -9.03 -9.38
N GLY A 160 8.23 -9.24 -10.70
CA GLY A 160 9.06 -10.30 -11.26
C GLY A 160 10.55 -9.94 -11.39
N ASP A 161 10.93 -8.74 -11.01
CA ASP A 161 12.31 -8.27 -11.02
C ASP A 161 13.21 -9.17 -10.16
N ARG A 162 14.21 -9.80 -10.82
CA ARG A 162 15.10 -10.77 -10.20
C ARG A 162 16.30 -10.12 -9.46
N GLU A 163 16.57 -8.86 -9.71
CA GLU A 163 17.66 -8.14 -9.04
C GLU A 163 17.24 -7.68 -7.64
N MET A 164 15.95 -7.44 -7.44
CA MET A 164 15.39 -6.99 -6.17
C MET A 164 14.20 -7.84 -5.76
N HIS A 165 14.47 -8.92 -5.03
CA HIS A 165 13.43 -9.82 -4.53
C HIS A 165 12.63 -9.20 -3.40
N VAL A 166 11.29 -9.30 -3.48
CA VAL A 166 10.39 -9.03 -2.37
C VAL A 166 10.13 -10.33 -1.62
N TYR A 167 10.51 -10.37 -0.35
CA TYR A 167 10.31 -11.55 0.50
C TYR A 167 8.97 -11.45 1.23
N SER A 168 8.18 -12.50 1.17
CA SER A 168 6.93 -12.63 1.92
C SER A 168 6.77 -14.06 2.45
N ARG A 169 5.78 -14.27 3.31
CA ARG A 169 5.38 -15.62 3.70
C ARG A 169 4.64 -16.26 2.53
N ASN A 170 5.25 -17.26 1.92
CA ASN A 170 4.62 -18.06 0.89
C ASN A 170 4.23 -19.41 1.48
N GLU A 171 2.95 -19.74 1.45
CA GLU A 171 2.50 -21.10 1.72
C GLU A 171 2.71 -21.95 0.46
N PRO A 172 3.14 -23.20 0.59
CA PRO A 172 3.22 -24.11 -0.55
C PRO A 172 1.80 -24.43 -1.05
N LEU A 173 1.46 -23.92 -2.21
CA LEU A 173 0.16 -24.10 -2.84
C LEU A 173 0.32 -24.88 -4.15
N PRO A 174 -0.73 -25.60 -4.61
CA PRO A 174 -0.69 -26.27 -5.91
C PRO A 174 -0.58 -25.25 -7.05
N PRO A 175 -0.13 -25.67 -8.23
CA PRO A 175 -0.25 -24.85 -9.43
C PRO A 175 -1.71 -24.42 -9.67
N SER A 176 -1.88 -23.23 -10.29
CA SER A 176 -3.20 -22.78 -10.69
C SER A 176 -3.74 -23.59 -11.88
N TYR A 177 -5.05 -23.79 -11.91
CA TYR A 177 -5.75 -24.51 -12.97
C TYR A 177 -6.64 -23.56 -13.77
N LEU A 178 -6.54 -23.64 -15.08
CA LEU A 178 -7.43 -22.94 -16.02
C LEU A 178 -8.33 -23.98 -16.69
N GLY A 179 -9.64 -23.86 -16.50
CA GLY A 179 -10.63 -24.71 -17.14
C GLY A 179 -10.69 -24.51 -18.67
N ALA A 180 -11.36 -25.42 -19.38
CA ALA A 180 -11.44 -25.38 -20.83
C ALA A 180 -12.09 -24.10 -21.39
N ASP A 181 -13.04 -23.52 -20.65
CA ASP A 181 -13.77 -22.31 -21.02
C ASP A 181 -13.23 -21.05 -20.35
N ALA A 182 -12.07 -21.15 -19.68
CA ALA A 182 -11.44 -20.00 -19.02
C ALA A 182 -10.95 -18.97 -20.06
N HIS A 183 -11.26 -17.69 -19.83
CA HIS A 183 -10.79 -16.59 -20.65
C HIS A 183 -10.10 -15.54 -19.78
N VAL A 184 -8.77 -15.49 -19.81
CA VAL A 184 -7.97 -14.59 -18.96
C VAL A 184 -7.20 -13.62 -19.83
N VAL A 185 -7.43 -12.30 -19.62
CA VAL A 185 -6.83 -11.21 -20.39
C VAL A 185 -6.27 -10.14 -19.47
N ASN A 186 -5.04 -9.74 -19.70
CA ASN A 186 -4.36 -8.64 -18.97
C ASN A 186 -4.58 -8.72 -17.45
N SER A 187 -4.34 -9.89 -16.86
CA SER A 187 -4.65 -10.17 -15.46
C SER A 187 -3.50 -10.94 -14.80
N ILE A 188 -3.35 -10.76 -13.51
CA ILE A 188 -2.42 -11.52 -12.67
C ILE A 188 -3.23 -12.48 -11.81
N TYR A 189 -2.78 -13.72 -11.71
CA TYR A 189 -3.26 -14.72 -10.76
C TYR A 189 -2.09 -15.48 -10.15
N THR A 190 -2.22 -15.86 -8.88
CA THR A 190 -1.16 -16.53 -8.13
C THR A 190 -1.46 -18.01 -7.93
N ALA A 191 -0.64 -18.70 -7.13
CA ALA A 191 -0.75 -20.14 -6.92
C ALA A 191 -2.10 -20.57 -6.32
N GLY A 192 -2.56 -21.77 -6.63
CA GLY A 192 -3.77 -22.37 -6.10
C GLY A 192 -5.08 -21.85 -6.70
N CYS A 193 -5.04 -20.94 -7.67
CA CYS A 193 -6.27 -20.46 -8.30
C CYS A 193 -6.91 -21.53 -9.20
N GLU A 194 -8.25 -21.57 -9.19
CA GLU A 194 -9.06 -22.36 -10.13
C GLU A 194 -9.97 -21.41 -10.92
N ILE A 195 -9.75 -21.29 -12.23
CA ILE A 195 -10.45 -20.32 -13.07
C ILE A 195 -11.21 -21.07 -14.16
N ASN A 196 -12.55 -21.05 -14.07
CA ASN A 196 -13.48 -21.66 -15.04
C ASN A 196 -14.34 -20.60 -15.76
N GLY A 197 -14.09 -19.32 -15.54
CA GLY A 197 -14.80 -18.17 -16.09
C GLY A 197 -13.90 -17.17 -16.79
N THR A 198 -14.39 -15.95 -16.92
CA THR A 198 -13.72 -14.82 -17.57
C THR A 198 -13.06 -13.89 -16.55
N VAL A 199 -11.79 -13.55 -16.73
CA VAL A 199 -11.03 -12.62 -15.90
C VAL A 199 -10.33 -11.59 -16.79
N ILE A 200 -10.66 -10.32 -16.64
CA ILE A 200 -10.13 -9.24 -17.48
C ILE A 200 -9.65 -8.08 -16.59
N ASN A 201 -8.45 -7.56 -16.85
CA ASN A 201 -7.86 -6.41 -16.13
C ASN A 201 -7.98 -6.57 -14.60
N SER A 202 -7.65 -7.73 -14.06
CA SER A 202 -7.90 -8.05 -12.66
C SER A 202 -6.71 -8.71 -11.99
N VAL A 203 -6.64 -8.60 -10.67
CA VAL A 203 -5.61 -9.25 -9.86
C VAL A 203 -6.27 -10.25 -8.92
N LEU A 204 -5.84 -11.51 -9.01
CA LEU A 204 -6.31 -12.62 -8.17
C LEU A 204 -5.17 -13.07 -7.25
N SER A 205 -5.40 -13.02 -5.94
CA SER A 205 -4.49 -13.58 -4.94
C SER A 205 -4.59 -15.12 -4.89
N GLU A 206 -3.91 -15.74 -3.92
CA GLU A 206 -3.83 -17.20 -3.81
C GLU A 206 -5.20 -17.85 -3.52
N ASN A 207 -5.36 -19.09 -4.02
CA ASN A 207 -6.55 -19.94 -3.75
C ASN A 207 -7.89 -19.27 -4.12
N VAL A 208 -7.89 -18.42 -5.13
CA VAL A 208 -9.15 -17.84 -5.66
C VAL A 208 -9.81 -18.83 -6.61
N THR A 209 -11.12 -19.00 -6.46
CA THR A 209 -11.95 -19.80 -7.37
C THR A 209 -12.88 -18.90 -8.17
N ILE A 210 -12.86 -19.00 -9.50
CA ILE A 210 -13.79 -18.34 -10.42
C ILE A 210 -14.63 -19.41 -11.09
N GLY A 211 -15.93 -19.41 -10.81
CA GLY A 211 -16.91 -20.40 -11.29
C GLY A 211 -17.20 -20.30 -12.79
N SER A 212 -17.87 -21.34 -13.32
CA SER A 212 -18.22 -21.41 -14.72
C SER A 212 -19.16 -20.26 -15.13
N GLY A 213 -18.83 -19.58 -16.25
CA GLY A 213 -19.59 -18.45 -16.73
C GLY A 213 -19.52 -17.19 -15.85
N ALA A 214 -18.76 -17.22 -14.77
CA ALA A 214 -18.53 -16.02 -13.97
C ALA A 214 -17.64 -15.02 -14.73
N VAL A 215 -17.81 -13.73 -14.45
CA VAL A 215 -17.07 -12.63 -15.08
C VAL A 215 -16.49 -11.70 -14.01
N VAL A 216 -15.17 -11.59 -14.00
CA VAL A 216 -14.43 -10.67 -13.12
C VAL A 216 -13.70 -9.65 -14.01
N ARG A 217 -13.99 -8.35 -13.82
CA ARG A 217 -13.40 -7.27 -14.60
C ARG A 217 -12.92 -6.15 -13.67
N ASN A 218 -11.78 -5.53 -13.99
CA ASN A 218 -11.27 -4.33 -13.32
C ASN A 218 -11.29 -4.47 -11.79
N SER A 219 -10.95 -5.65 -11.27
CA SER A 219 -11.20 -6.02 -9.88
C SER A 219 -10.01 -6.65 -9.21
N VAL A 220 -9.99 -6.56 -7.88
CA VAL A 220 -9.01 -7.20 -7.01
C VAL A 220 -9.73 -8.25 -6.18
N ILE A 221 -9.34 -9.51 -6.32
CA ILE A 221 -9.93 -10.64 -5.58
C ILE A 221 -8.85 -11.21 -4.67
N MET A 222 -9.06 -11.09 -3.37
CA MET A 222 -8.09 -11.52 -2.38
C MET A 222 -8.22 -13.00 -2.03
N ARG A 223 -7.23 -13.49 -1.32
CA ARG A 223 -6.97 -14.89 -0.99
C ARG A 223 -8.22 -15.68 -0.56
N GLY A 224 -8.34 -16.90 -1.09
CA GLY A 224 -9.37 -17.86 -0.67
C GLY A 224 -10.81 -17.48 -1.02
N THR A 225 -11.00 -16.44 -1.82
CA THR A 225 -12.32 -15.99 -2.24
C THR A 225 -12.87 -16.87 -3.35
N VAL A 226 -14.18 -17.13 -3.28
CA VAL A 226 -14.94 -17.91 -4.26
C VAL A 226 -15.95 -17.02 -4.96
N VAL A 227 -15.85 -16.89 -6.28
CA VAL A 227 -16.85 -16.26 -7.15
C VAL A 227 -17.67 -17.36 -7.80
N GLY A 228 -18.95 -17.45 -7.45
CA GLY A 228 -19.86 -18.52 -7.88
C GLY A 228 -20.20 -18.48 -9.37
N ASP A 229 -20.75 -19.59 -9.88
CA ASP A 229 -21.10 -19.73 -11.29
C ASP A 229 -22.01 -18.59 -11.76
N GLY A 230 -21.71 -18.01 -12.92
CA GLY A 230 -22.48 -16.93 -13.53
C GLY A 230 -22.43 -15.59 -12.78
N ALA A 231 -21.71 -15.48 -11.67
CA ALA A 231 -21.59 -14.23 -10.93
C ALA A 231 -20.74 -13.20 -11.70
N THR A 232 -20.98 -11.92 -11.44
CA THR A 232 -20.23 -10.81 -12.05
C THR A 232 -19.64 -9.95 -10.95
N VAL A 233 -18.33 -9.61 -11.08
CA VAL A 233 -17.63 -8.62 -10.26
C VAL A 233 -16.98 -7.61 -11.19
N ASP A 234 -17.37 -6.34 -11.09
CA ASP A 234 -16.82 -5.27 -11.91
C ASP A 234 -16.47 -4.05 -11.03
N TYR A 235 -15.24 -3.55 -11.12
CA TYR A 235 -14.71 -2.51 -10.24
C TYR A 235 -14.95 -2.83 -8.76
N GLY A 236 -14.54 -4.05 -8.34
CA GLY A 236 -14.64 -4.52 -6.97
C GLY A 236 -13.28 -4.76 -6.32
N ILE A 237 -13.19 -4.50 -5.02
CA ILE A 237 -12.19 -5.08 -4.14
C ILE A 237 -12.92 -6.08 -3.26
N VAL A 238 -12.58 -7.35 -3.40
CA VAL A 238 -13.17 -8.45 -2.63
C VAL A 238 -12.09 -9.02 -1.72
N ASP A 239 -12.28 -8.84 -0.42
CA ASP A 239 -11.32 -9.23 0.61
C ASP A 239 -11.25 -10.76 0.77
N GLU A 240 -10.41 -11.24 1.68
CA GLU A 240 -10.11 -12.64 1.86
C GLU A 240 -11.32 -13.48 2.31
N ASN A 241 -11.35 -14.73 1.81
CA ASN A 241 -12.32 -15.75 2.23
C ASN A 241 -13.79 -15.33 2.04
N VAL A 242 -14.06 -14.46 1.08
CA VAL A 242 -15.41 -14.06 0.67
C VAL A 242 -16.05 -15.15 -0.19
N LYS A 243 -17.36 -15.33 -0.05
CA LYS A 243 -18.15 -16.19 -0.93
C LYS A 243 -19.17 -15.33 -1.68
N ILE A 244 -19.01 -15.19 -2.99
CA ILE A 244 -19.98 -14.54 -3.88
C ILE A 244 -20.84 -15.65 -4.47
N GLY A 245 -22.16 -15.60 -4.23
CA GLY A 245 -23.12 -16.61 -4.64
C GLY A 245 -23.31 -16.65 -6.16
N LYS A 246 -23.98 -17.70 -6.63
CA LYS A 246 -24.27 -17.91 -8.07
C LYS A 246 -25.10 -16.76 -8.61
N ASN A 247 -24.77 -16.31 -9.82
CA ASN A 247 -25.46 -15.20 -10.51
C ASN A 247 -25.56 -13.89 -9.70
N ALA A 248 -24.78 -13.74 -8.62
CA ALA A 248 -24.69 -12.48 -7.89
C ALA A 248 -23.94 -11.42 -8.72
N VAL A 249 -24.23 -10.15 -8.46
CA VAL A 249 -23.62 -9.02 -9.18
C VAL A 249 -23.02 -8.06 -8.16
N VAL A 250 -21.72 -7.82 -8.25
CA VAL A 250 -20.98 -6.85 -7.46
C VAL A 250 -20.43 -5.77 -8.39
N GLY A 251 -20.80 -4.52 -8.13
CA GLY A 251 -20.58 -3.40 -9.05
C GLY A 251 -21.49 -3.48 -10.28
N ASP A 252 -21.20 -2.72 -11.30
CA ASP A 252 -21.91 -2.76 -12.60
C ASP A 252 -20.99 -2.30 -13.74
N GLU A 253 -21.44 -2.47 -14.99
CA GLU A 253 -20.67 -2.11 -16.18
C GLU A 253 -20.40 -0.60 -16.34
N LYS A 254 -21.12 0.24 -15.59
CA LYS A 254 -20.94 1.70 -15.54
C LYS A 254 -20.07 2.14 -14.38
N SER A 255 -19.57 1.18 -13.59
CA SER A 255 -18.63 1.45 -12.51
C SER A 255 -17.32 1.99 -13.07
N ASP A 256 -16.67 2.80 -12.29
CA ASP A 256 -15.33 3.31 -12.56
C ASP A 256 -14.49 3.31 -11.27
N LYS A 257 -13.23 3.74 -11.38
CA LYS A 257 -12.31 3.79 -10.24
C LYS A 257 -12.73 4.70 -9.09
N THR A 258 -13.75 5.54 -9.26
CA THR A 258 -14.27 6.43 -8.21
C THR A 258 -15.37 5.78 -7.39
N ARG A 259 -15.92 4.63 -7.86
CA ARG A 259 -17.05 3.93 -7.25
C ARG A 259 -16.80 2.42 -7.12
N ILE A 260 -15.72 2.08 -6.48
CA ILE A 260 -15.30 0.69 -6.27
C ILE A 260 -16.18 0.05 -5.18
N ALA A 261 -16.79 -1.09 -5.49
CA ALA A 261 -17.49 -1.88 -4.48
C ALA A 261 -16.47 -2.61 -3.58
N LEU A 262 -16.67 -2.56 -2.26
CA LEU A 262 -15.79 -3.20 -1.29
C LEU A 262 -16.55 -4.29 -0.53
N ILE A 263 -16.07 -5.53 -0.61
CA ILE A 263 -16.62 -6.65 0.14
C ILE A 263 -15.60 -7.09 1.20
N GLY A 264 -15.95 -6.91 2.46
CA GLY A 264 -15.07 -7.20 3.59
C GLY A 264 -14.87 -8.70 3.84
N ARG A 265 -13.79 -9.02 4.52
CA ARG A 265 -13.31 -10.39 4.81
C ARG A 265 -14.41 -11.33 5.33
N GLY A 266 -14.47 -12.53 4.76
CA GLY A 266 -15.36 -13.61 5.20
C GLY A 266 -16.85 -13.32 4.98
N THR A 267 -17.20 -12.29 4.23
CA THR A 267 -18.59 -11.99 3.87
C THR A 267 -19.14 -13.02 2.91
N VAL A 268 -20.44 -13.28 3.01
CA VAL A 268 -21.19 -14.14 2.09
C VAL A 268 -22.24 -13.29 1.38
N ILE A 269 -22.11 -13.18 0.05
CA ILE A 269 -23.09 -12.58 -0.83
C ILE A 269 -23.99 -13.71 -1.33
N ALA A 270 -25.30 -13.61 -1.13
CA ALA A 270 -26.25 -14.66 -1.49
C ALA A 270 -26.37 -14.83 -3.03
N ASP A 271 -26.89 -15.99 -3.46
CA ASP A 271 -27.17 -16.24 -4.86
C ASP A 271 -28.12 -15.16 -5.44
N GLY A 272 -27.79 -14.63 -6.62
CA GLY A 272 -28.57 -13.60 -7.30
C GLY A 272 -28.57 -12.22 -6.63
N ALA A 273 -27.90 -12.05 -5.50
CA ALA A 273 -27.86 -10.76 -4.82
C ALA A 273 -27.10 -9.70 -5.63
N ARG A 274 -27.40 -8.42 -5.37
CA ARG A 274 -26.76 -7.28 -6.01
C ARG A 274 -26.11 -6.37 -4.96
N VAL A 275 -24.85 -6.02 -5.19
CA VAL A 275 -24.11 -4.99 -4.47
C VAL A 275 -23.83 -3.87 -5.44
N ALA A 276 -24.23 -2.65 -5.10
CA ALA A 276 -24.09 -1.51 -5.98
C ALA A 276 -22.63 -1.02 -6.09
N SER A 277 -22.34 -0.29 -7.17
CA SER A 277 -21.05 0.41 -7.31
C SER A 277 -20.79 1.36 -6.15
N GLY A 278 -19.62 1.26 -5.54
CA GLY A 278 -19.19 2.09 -4.40
C GLY A 278 -19.83 1.68 -3.07
N GLU A 279 -20.58 0.59 -3.02
CA GLU A 279 -21.12 0.04 -1.78
C GLU A 279 -20.05 -0.70 -0.99
N ILE A 280 -20.10 -0.57 0.34
CA ILE A 280 -19.24 -1.31 1.26
C ILE A 280 -20.11 -2.32 2.01
N VAL A 281 -19.79 -3.60 1.87
CA VAL A 281 -20.49 -4.70 2.54
C VAL A 281 -19.53 -5.43 3.45
N GLU A 282 -19.81 -5.43 4.74
CA GLU A 282 -19.01 -6.11 5.76
C GLU A 282 -19.87 -7.20 6.44
N LYS A 283 -19.18 -8.26 6.90
CA LYS A 283 -19.80 -9.24 7.77
C LYS A 283 -20.21 -8.54 9.07
N LYS A 284 -21.50 -8.56 9.43
CA LYS A 284 -21.93 -8.07 10.73
C LYS A 284 -21.14 -8.82 11.81
N GLN A 285 -20.37 -8.09 12.61
CA GLN A 285 -19.76 -8.67 13.82
C GLN A 285 -20.93 -9.11 14.71
N GLU A 286 -21.12 -10.41 14.89
CA GLU A 286 -21.92 -10.93 15.99
C GLU A 286 -21.20 -10.46 17.24
N GLY A 287 -21.87 -9.60 18.03
CA GLY A 287 -21.30 -8.99 19.20
C GLY A 287 -20.70 -10.04 20.12
N THR A 288 -19.44 -9.86 20.46
CA THR A 288 -18.81 -10.56 21.59
C THR A 288 -19.55 -10.07 22.84
N LEU A 289 -20.41 -10.95 23.42
CA LEU A 289 -20.97 -10.78 24.76
C LEU A 289 -19.88 -10.87 25.81
#